data_cd97730b5412127f394475c03615845d
#
_entry.id   cd97730b5412127f394475c03615845d
#
_cell.length_a   1.000
_cell.length_b   1.000
_cell.length_c   1.000
_cell.angle_alpha   90.00
_cell.angle_beta   90.00
_cell.angle_gamma   90.00
#
_symmetry.space_group_name_H-M   'P 1'
#
loop_
_entity.id
_entity.type
_entity.pdbx_description
1 polymer ?
#
loop_
_entity_poly.entity_id
_entity_poly.type
_entity_poly.pdbx_seq_one_letter_code
_entity_poly.pdbx_strand_id
1 'polypeptide(L)'
;YNADQIIEALSLPRLVVPIVTVTVGYPAEPIPAQVERLPLAAVVQNETYTDFTPASIDALYSEKEALEVNKQFVRENNKETLAQVFTDVRYTKKNSEHFSEVLLKVLKQQGFMK
;
A
#
# COMPACT_ATOMS: atom_id res chain seq x y z
N TYR A 1 1.90 -1.16 -9.56
CA TYR A 1 1.92 -2.60 -9.77
C TYR A 1 2.34 -2.89 -11.21
N ASN A 2 3.36 -3.70 -11.40
CA ASN A 2 4.03 -3.94 -12.69
C ASN A 2 4.24 -5.45 -12.96
N ALA A 3 3.25 -6.27 -12.61
CA ALA A 3 3.35 -7.71 -12.75
C ALA A 3 3.57 -8.18 -14.20
N ASP A 4 3.01 -7.47 -15.18
CA ASP A 4 3.21 -7.73 -16.59
C ASP A 4 4.69 -7.66 -16.99
N GLN A 5 5.39 -6.61 -16.56
CA GLN A 5 6.82 -6.43 -16.80
C GLN A 5 7.68 -7.49 -16.10
N ILE A 6 7.30 -7.88 -14.89
CA ILE A 6 8.01 -8.92 -14.12
C ILE A 6 7.81 -10.29 -14.79
N ILE A 7 6.61 -10.60 -15.26
CA ILE A 7 6.32 -11.83 -16.00
C ILE A 7 7.18 -11.93 -17.25
N GLU A 8 7.27 -10.85 -18.01
CA GLU A 8 8.10 -10.79 -19.20
C GLU A 8 9.60 -10.95 -18.86
N ALA A 9 10.10 -10.14 -17.93
CA ALA A 9 11.52 -10.13 -17.54
C ALA A 9 12.02 -11.48 -17.00
N LEU A 10 11.15 -12.20 -16.26
CA LEU A 10 11.47 -13.50 -15.67
C LEU A 10 10.96 -14.68 -16.50
N SER A 11 10.32 -14.44 -17.65
CA SER A 11 9.72 -15.47 -18.51
C SER A 11 8.83 -16.43 -17.73
N LEU A 12 7.96 -15.88 -16.86
CA LEU A 12 7.13 -16.70 -15.98
C LEU A 12 6.10 -17.52 -16.78
N PRO A 13 5.93 -18.81 -16.46
CA PRO A 13 4.99 -19.67 -17.15
C PRO A 13 3.53 -19.29 -16.85
N ARG A 14 2.59 -19.85 -17.61
CA ARG A 14 1.15 -19.73 -17.33
C ARG A 14 0.83 -20.19 -15.90
N LEU A 15 -0.22 -19.64 -15.33
CA LEU A 15 -0.68 -19.89 -13.96
C LEU A 15 0.32 -19.47 -12.86
N VAL A 16 1.22 -18.54 -13.19
CA VAL A 16 2.11 -17.89 -12.23
C VAL A 16 1.95 -16.38 -12.30
N VAL A 17 1.67 -15.74 -11.18
CA VAL A 17 1.56 -14.27 -11.06
C VAL A 17 2.43 -13.80 -9.90
N PRO A 18 3.34 -12.84 -10.12
CA PRO A 18 4.12 -12.25 -9.03
C PRO A 18 3.21 -11.39 -8.13
N ILE A 19 3.22 -11.64 -6.84
CA ILE A 19 2.41 -10.91 -5.86
C ILE A 19 3.25 -9.89 -5.10
N VAL A 20 4.45 -10.29 -4.66
CA VAL A 20 5.35 -9.47 -3.85
C VAL A 20 6.79 -9.83 -4.16
N THR A 21 7.66 -8.83 -4.10
CA THR A 21 9.11 -9.01 -4.17
C THR A 21 9.70 -8.78 -2.78
N VAL A 22 10.52 -9.72 -2.33
CA VAL A 22 11.29 -9.60 -1.10
C VAL A 22 12.76 -9.49 -1.46
N THR A 23 13.40 -8.39 -1.06
CA THR A 23 14.84 -8.19 -1.22
C THR A 23 15.54 -8.61 0.06
N VAL A 24 16.53 -9.47 -0.07
CA VAL A 24 17.36 -9.97 1.04
C VAL A 24 18.80 -9.58 0.78
N GLY A 25 19.48 -9.06 1.81
CA GLY A 25 20.87 -8.64 1.69
C GLY A 25 21.44 -8.16 3.01
N TYR A 26 22.69 -7.76 2.98
CA TYR A 26 23.31 -7.11 4.14
C TYR A 26 22.81 -5.66 4.22
N PRO A 27 22.46 -5.17 5.43
CA PRO A 27 21.99 -3.80 5.58
C PRO A 27 23.13 -2.82 5.28
N ALA A 28 22.78 -1.70 4.64
CA ALA A 28 23.69 -0.56 4.52
C ALA A 28 23.86 0.14 5.88
N GLU A 29 25.01 0.72 6.10
CA GLU A 29 25.27 1.51 7.31
C GLU A 29 25.18 3.03 6.98
N PRO A 30 24.55 3.84 7.83
CA PRO A 30 23.78 3.46 9.03
C PRO A 30 22.43 2.81 8.67
N ILE A 31 21.96 1.89 9.53
CA ILE A 31 20.64 1.27 9.36
C ILE A 31 19.57 2.35 9.60
N PRO A 32 18.68 2.62 8.63
CA PRO A 32 17.65 3.63 8.80
C PRO A 32 16.68 3.24 9.92
N ALA A 33 16.16 4.24 10.63
CA ALA A 33 15.13 4.02 11.63
C ALA A 33 13.87 3.40 11.00
N GLN A 34 13.24 2.50 11.74
CA GLN A 34 11.99 1.90 11.29
C GLN A 34 10.90 2.96 11.20
N VAL A 35 10.16 2.97 10.09
CA VAL A 35 9.01 3.86 9.89
C VAL A 35 7.87 3.43 10.82
N GLU A 36 7.25 4.41 11.48
CA GLU A 36 6.05 4.20 12.28
C GLU A 36 4.95 3.48 11.50
N ARG A 37 4.37 2.45 12.13
CA ARG A 37 3.23 1.68 11.60
C ARG A 37 1.94 2.13 12.27
N LEU A 38 0.81 1.88 11.63
CA LEU A 38 -0.49 1.99 12.29
C LEU A 38 -0.63 0.89 13.36
N PRO A 39 -1.46 1.11 14.40
CA PRO A 39 -1.78 0.07 15.38
C PRO A 39 -2.26 -1.22 14.72
N LEU A 40 -2.01 -2.35 15.38
CA LEU A 40 -2.37 -3.66 14.83
C LEU A 40 -3.87 -3.78 14.50
N ALA A 41 -4.73 -3.11 15.26
CA ALA A 41 -6.17 -3.02 15.02
C ALA A 41 -6.55 -2.44 13.65
N ALA A 42 -5.65 -1.70 13.01
CA ALA A 42 -5.86 -1.18 11.66
C ALA A 42 -5.77 -2.26 10.56
N VAL A 43 -5.15 -3.41 10.85
CA VAL A 43 -4.86 -4.45 9.84
C VAL A 43 -5.29 -5.85 10.26
N VAL A 44 -5.57 -6.08 11.55
CA VAL A 44 -5.97 -7.38 12.07
C VAL A 44 -7.42 -7.32 12.55
N GLN A 45 -8.24 -8.19 12.01
CA GLN A 45 -9.62 -8.42 12.40
C GLN A 45 -9.73 -9.82 13.02
N ASN A 46 -10.46 -9.94 14.12
CA ASN A 46 -10.69 -11.23 14.79
C ASN A 46 -12.10 -11.71 14.50
N GLU A 47 -12.25 -12.95 14.02
CA GLU A 47 -13.52 -13.63 13.73
C GLU A 47 -14.36 -12.94 12.64
N THR A 48 -14.65 -11.65 12.80
CA THR A 48 -15.53 -10.89 11.92
C THR A 48 -14.85 -9.59 11.45
N TYR A 49 -15.17 -9.17 10.23
CA TYR A 49 -14.75 -7.88 9.71
C TYR A 49 -15.57 -6.76 10.34
N THR A 50 -14.88 -5.71 10.78
CA THR A 50 -15.51 -4.46 11.24
C THR A 50 -15.08 -3.34 10.30
N ASP A 51 -16.06 -2.69 9.69
CA ASP A 51 -15.80 -1.59 8.76
C ASP A 51 -15.31 -0.33 9.50
N PHE A 52 -14.57 0.51 8.78
CA PHE A 52 -14.00 1.73 9.34
C PHE A 52 -14.95 2.90 9.16
N THR A 53 -15.16 3.65 10.24
CA THR A 53 -15.83 4.95 10.23
C THR A 53 -14.80 6.08 10.17
N PRO A 54 -15.15 7.31 9.76
CA PRO A 54 -14.24 8.45 9.84
C PRO A 54 -13.61 8.61 11.22
N ALA A 55 -14.38 8.50 12.28
CA ALA A 55 -13.88 8.62 13.66
C ALA A 55 -12.88 7.51 14.04
N SER A 56 -13.11 6.26 13.57
CA SER A 56 -12.15 5.17 13.83
C SER A 56 -10.87 5.33 13.01
N ILE A 57 -10.95 5.87 11.80
CA ILE A 57 -9.77 6.20 10.98
C ILE A 57 -8.95 7.28 11.68
N ASP A 58 -9.57 8.36 12.14
CA ASP A 58 -8.89 9.45 12.86
C ASP A 58 -8.21 8.93 14.13
N ALA A 59 -8.88 8.07 14.90
CA ALA A 59 -8.30 7.44 16.08
C ALA A 59 -7.07 6.57 15.77
N LEU A 60 -7.10 5.78 14.69
CA LEU A 60 -5.98 4.94 14.26
C LEU A 60 -4.77 5.75 13.78
N TYR A 61 -5.01 6.94 13.22
CA TYR A 61 -3.95 7.81 12.72
C TYR A 61 -3.40 8.79 13.75
N SER A 62 -4.09 8.99 14.89
CA SER A 62 -3.81 10.05 15.86
C SER A 62 -2.36 10.10 16.36
N GLU A 63 -1.79 8.97 16.76
CA GLU A 63 -0.39 8.90 17.21
C GLU A 63 0.59 9.23 16.07
N LYS A 64 0.33 8.69 14.90
CA LYS A 64 1.15 8.91 13.72
C LYS A 64 1.09 10.37 13.24
N GLU A 65 -0.07 10.99 13.28
CA GLU A 65 -0.27 12.41 12.95
C GLU A 65 0.36 13.36 13.96
N ALA A 66 0.52 12.93 15.22
CA ALA A 66 1.19 13.73 16.25
C ALA A 66 2.68 13.97 15.99
N LEU A 67 3.32 13.14 15.15
CA LEU A 67 4.73 13.28 14.81
C LEU A 67 4.97 14.52 13.93
N GLU A 68 5.97 15.33 14.28
CA GLU A 68 6.27 16.57 13.54
C GLU A 68 6.56 16.35 12.05
N VAL A 69 7.24 15.26 11.71
CA VAL A 69 7.50 14.88 10.31
C VAL A 69 6.20 14.67 9.52
N ASN A 70 5.19 14.08 10.15
CA ASN A 70 3.90 13.84 9.51
C ASN A 70 3.05 15.12 9.45
N LYS A 71 3.09 15.96 10.47
CA LYS A 71 2.45 17.28 10.44
C LYS A 71 3.04 18.15 9.31
N GLN A 72 4.36 18.13 9.15
CA GLN A 72 5.02 18.82 8.04
C GLN A 72 4.55 18.24 6.69
N PHE A 73 4.49 16.92 6.57
CA PHE A 73 4.06 16.24 5.34
C PHE A 73 2.62 16.58 4.96
N VAL A 74 1.71 16.68 5.95
CA VAL A 74 0.31 17.14 5.74
C VAL A 74 0.30 18.58 5.22
N ARG A 75 1.05 19.50 5.85
CA ARG A 75 1.14 20.91 5.42
C ARG A 75 1.69 21.05 4.01
N GLU A 76 2.77 20.35 3.69
CA GLU A 76 3.42 20.40 2.36
C GLU A 76 2.48 19.93 1.23
N ASN A 77 1.55 19.04 1.55
CA ASN A 77 0.56 18.54 0.58
C ASN A 77 -0.78 19.30 0.61
N ASN A 78 -0.89 20.38 1.40
CA ASN A 78 -2.10 21.18 1.55
C ASN A 78 -3.32 20.34 1.93
N LYS A 79 -3.17 19.44 2.89
CA LYS A 79 -4.22 18.54 3.40
C LYS A 79 -4.50 18.83 4.87
N GLU A 80 -5.62 18.34 5.37
CA GLU A 80 -6.03 18.49 6.78
C GLU A 80 -5.54 17.31 7.63
N THR A 81 -5.50 16.12 7.05
CA THR A 81 -5.12 14.89 7.74
C THR A 81 -4.10 14.07 6.95
N LEU A 82 -3.36 13.22 7.66
CA LEU A 82 -2.41 12.31 7.03
C LEU A 82 -3.13 11.25 6.15
N ALA A 83 -4.32 10.82 6.56
CA ALA A 83 -5.14 9.92 5.76
C ALA A 83 -5.47 10.52 4.40
N GLN A 84 -5.85 11.82 4.34
CA GLN A 84 -6.09 12.52 3.07
C GLN A 84 -4.84 12.59 2.18
N VAL A 85 -3.64 12.75 2.75
CA VAL A 85 -2.40 12.71 1.95
C VAL A 85 -2.24 11.35 1.28
N PHE A 86 -2.55 10.26 1.97
CA PHE A 86 -2.46 8.93 1.38
C PHE A 86 -3.52 8.69 0.32
N THR A 87 -4.77 9.08 0.53
CA THR A 87 -5.87 8.80 -0.40
C THR A 87 -5.89 9.73 -1.62
N ASP A 88 -5.55 11.00 -1.44
CA ASP A 88 -5.70 12.01 -2.49
C ASP A 88 -4.40 12.26 -3.28
N VAL A 89 -3.24 11.99 -2.68
CA VAL A 89 -1.94 12.31 -3.27
C VAL A 89 -1.13 11.05 -3.60
N ARG A 90 -1.00 10.13 -2.63
CA ARG A 90 -0.13 8.94 -2.78
C ARG A 90 -0.79 7.75 -3.46
N TYR A 91 -2.00 7.40 -3.03
CA TYR A 91 -2.74 6.22 -3.48
C TYR A 91 -4.12 6.64 -3.99
N THR A 92 -4.12 7.47 -5.03
CA THR A 92 -5.35 8.03 -5.58
C THR A 92 -6.26 6.93 -6.13
N LYS A 93 -7.58 7.19 -6.16
CA LYS A 93 -8.56 6.31 -6.78
C LYS A 93 -8.17 5.95 -8.22
N LYS A 94 -7.72 6.93 -9.00
CA LYS A 94 -7.24 6.72 -10.38
C LYS A 94 -6.10 5.71 -10.47
N ASN A 95 -5.11 5.81 -9.56
CA ASN A 95 -4.00 4.86 -9.52
C ASN A 95 -4.47 3.46 -9.12
N SER A 96 -5.38 3.37 -8.15
CA SER A 96 -5.96 2.09 -7.71
C SER A 96 -6.76 1.41 -8.83
N GLU A 97 -7.57 2.16 -9.57
CA GLU A 97 -8.30 1.66 -10.74
C GLU A 97 -7.34 1.16 -11.83
N HIS A 98 -6.32 1.94 -12.16
CA HIS A 98 -5.30 1.54 -13.13
C HIS A 98 -4.56 0.25 -12.72
N PHE A 99 -4.13 0.14 -11.46
CA PHE A 99 -3.47 -1.07 -10.99
C PHE A 99 -4.40 -2.30 -10.98
N SER A 100 -5.69 -2.08 -10.72
CA SER A 100 -6.70 -3.14 -10.80
C SER A 100 -6.90 -3.63 -12.24
N GLU A 101 -6.93 -2.72 -13.21
CA GLU A 101 -6.99 -3.06 -14.64
C GLU A 101 -5.76 -3.88 -15.09
N VAL A 102 -4.56 -3.45 -14.69
CA VAL A 102 -3.31 -4.19 -14.97
C VAL A 102 -3.38 -5.60 -14.36
N LEU A 103 -3.82 -5.72 -13.11
CA LEU A 103 -3.96 -7.02 -12.45
C LEU A 103 -4.96 -7.93 -13.20
N LEU A 104 -6.13 -7.41 -13.55
CA LEU A 104 -7.13 -8.18 -14.31
C LEU A 104 -6.60 -8.65 -15.65
N LYS A 105 -5.89 -7.78 -16.37
CA LYS A 105 -5.23 -8.14 -17.63
C LYS A 105 -4.23 -9.27 -17.43
N VAL A 106 -3.38 -9.16 -16.41
CA VAL A 106 -2.37 -10.17 -16.07
C VAL A 106 -3.02 -11.52 -15.72
N LEU A 107 -4.07 -11.52 -14.89
CA LEU A 107 -4.78 -12.74 -14.52
C LEU A 107 -5.40 -13.45 -15.73
N LYS A 108 -5.96 -12.70 -16.69
CA LYS A 108 -6.46 -13.26 -17.96
C LYS A 108 -5.33 -13.81 -18.81
N GLN A 109 -4.25 -13.07 -19.02
CA GLN A 109 -3.09 -13.52 -19.82
C GLN A 109 -2.44 -14.77 -19.24
N GLN A 110 -2.37 -14.87 -17.92
CA GLN A 110 -1.82 -16.03 -17.23
C GLN A 110 -2.80 -17.22 -17.14
N GLY A 111 -4.07 -17.04 -17.52
CA GLY A 111 -5.05 -18.10 -17.58
C GLY A 111 -5.77 -18.42 -16.28
N PHE A 112 -5.71 -17.53 -15.30
CA PHE A 112 -6.50 -17.64 -14.05
C PHE A 112 -7.97 -17.26 -14.26
N MET A 113 -8.25 -16.47 -15.28
CA MET A 113 -9.59 -16.00 -15.64
C MET A 113 -9.85 -16.20 -17.11
N LYS A 114 -11.13 -16.44 -17.46
CA LYS A 114 -11.61 -16.50 -18.84
C LYS A 114 -11.96 -15.10 -19.36
#